data_d7080fa0b2f35f394de111cd4b229c5d
#
_entry.id   d7080fa0b2f35f394de111cd4b229c5d
#
_cell.length_a   1.000
_cell.length_b   1.000
_cell.length_c   1.000
_cell.angle_alpha   90.00
_cell.angle_beta   90.00
_cell.angle_gamma   90.00
#
_symmetry.space_group_name_H-M   'P 1'
#
loop_
_entity.id
_entity.type
_entity.pdbx_description
1 polymer ?
#
loop_
_entity_poly.entity_id
_entity_poly.type
_entity_poly.pdbx_seq_one_letter_code
_entity_poly.pdbx_strand_id
1 'polypeptide(L)'
;MENQEPEITPNEKKPMQPVQGWGFFRFMAITSFIGSGMGAFVFLFVALFFNLFDERMLSQFDEQQMELTKQMLSGGRLFFVLTGLLYTVSFIGVLLMWTGRKAGLHAYSIAQICILIAPMLFIKDMPVSFPNVMLTAAYIWGYTSYSKYFSH
;
A
#
# COMPACT_ATOMS: atom_id res chain seq x y z
N MET A 1 54.86 12.87 -21.19
CA MET A 1 53.85 13.11 -20.14
C MET A 1 52.66 12.25 -20.50
N GLU A 2 52.60 11.07 -19.92
CA GLU A 2 51.65 10.01 -20.18
C GLU A 2 50.43 10.29 -19.29
N ASN A 3 49.27 10.60 -19.91
CA ASN A 3 48.04 10.81 -19.22
C ASN A 3 47.53 9.43 -18.73
N GLN A 4 47.79 9.11 -17.48
CA GLN A 4 47.14 7.98 -16.81
C GLN A 4 45.67 8.32 -16.56
N GLU A 5 44.78 7.76 -17.36
CA GLU A 5 43.37 7.71 -17.02
C GLU A 5 43.18 6.93 -15.69
N PRO A 6 42.39 7.43 -14.73
CA PRO A 6 42.18 6.73 -13.48
C PRO A 6 41.43 5.42 -13.75
N GLU A 7 42.06 4.31 -13.39
CA GLU A 7 41.51 2.96 -13.44
C GLU A 7 40.28 2.87 -12.53
N ILE A 8 39.09 2.84 -13.15
CA ILE A 8 37.81 2.73 -12.43
C ILE A 8 37.67 1.30 -11.90
N THR A 9 37.89 1.08 -10.62
CA THR A 9 37.69 -0.19 -9.96
C THR A 9 36.20 -0.58 -10.03
N PRO A 10 35.85 -1.86 -10.41
CA PRO A 10 34.47 -2.28 -10.66
C PRO A 10 33.55 -2.30 -9.44
N ASN A 11 33.98 -1.85 -8.28
CA ASN A 11 33.25 -2.00 -7.01
C ASN A 11 32.98 -0.69 -6.27
N GLU A 12 33.18 0.44 -6.91
CA GLU A 12 32.74 1.73 -6.34
C GLU A 12 31.22 1.82 -6.47
N LYS A 13 30.52 1.56 -5.35
CA LYS A 13 29.09 1.91 -5.21
C LYS A 13 28.97 3.40 -5.50
N LYS A 14 28.52 3.75 -6.71
CA LYS A 14 28.23 5.15 -7.06
C LYS A 14 27.45 5.77 -5.90
N PRO A 15 27.95 6.89 -5.33
CA PRO A 15 27.18 7.59 -4.30
C PRO A 15 25.83 7.94 -4.90
N MET A 16 24.75 7.63 -4.18
CA MET A 16 23.39 7.98 -4.61
C MET A 16 23.36 9.49 -4.84
N GLN A 17 23.34 9.90 -6.11
CA GLN A 17 23.16 11.31 -6.43
C GLN A 17 21.80 11.76 -5.88
N PRO A 18 21.70 12.95 -5.28
CA PRO A 18 20.44 13.47 -4.80
C PRO A 18 19.48 13.61 -5.99
N VAL A 19 18.51 12.71 -6.05
CA VAL A 19 17.54 12.62 -7.14
C VAL A 19 16.69 13.89 -7.11
N GLN A 20 16.65 14.60 -8.22
CA GLN A 20 15.73 15.71 -8.41
C GLN A 20 14.30 15.17 -8.25
N GLY A 21 13.55 15.61 -7.19
CA GLY A 21 12.23 15.05 -6.84
C GLY A 21 12.23 14.11 -5.63
N TRP A 22 13.34 13.91 -4.92
CA TRP A 22 13.42 13.08 -3.71
C TRP A 22 12.40 13.46 -2.62
N GLY A 23 12.07 14.76 -2.54
CA GLY A 23 11.03 15.26 -1.62
C GLY A 23 9.64 14.71 -1.94
N PHE A 24 9.26 14.66 -3.22
CA PHE A 24 7.98 14.12 -3.66
C PHE A 24 7.88 12.60 -3.41
N PHE A 25 8.95 11.86 -3.69
CA PHE A 25 9.02 10.43 -3.36
C PHE A 25 8.84 10.19 -1.85
N ARG A 26 9.53 10.98 -1.01
CA ARG A 26 9.39 10.90 0.45
C ARG A 26 7.96 11.18 0.90
N PHE A 27 7.33 12.20 0.35
CA PHE A 27 5.93 12.51 0.66
C PHE A 27 5.02 11.35 0.30
N MET A 28 5.14 10.80 -0.90
CA MET A 28 4.37 9.62 -1.33
C MET A 28 4.63 8.41 -0.41
N ALA A 29 5.89 8.16 -0.06
CA ALA A 29 6.24 7.04 0.81
C ALA A 29 5.65 7.21 2.21
N ILE A 30 5.71 8.39 2.82
CA ILE A 30 5.15 8.67 4.15
C ILE A 30 3.62 8.50 4.13
N THR A 31 2.93 9.05 3.14
CA THR A 31 1.47 8.89 3.01
C THR A 31 1.07 7.43 2.78
N SER A 32 1.84 6.69 1.98
CA SER A 32 1.63 5.25 1.81
C SER A 32 1.90 4.44 3.08
N PHE A 33 2.91 4.81 3.88
CA PHE A 33 3.17 4.20 5.18
C PHE A 33 2.01 4.38 6.13
N ILE A 34 1.52 5.61 6.26
CA ILE A 34 0.38 5.91 7.14
C ILE A 34 -0.85 5.15 6.65
N GLY A 35 -1.18 5.24 5.36
CA GLY A 35 -2.36 4.60 4.79
C GLY A 35 -2.33 3.07 4.89
N SER A 36 -1.22 2.43 4.51
CA SER A 36 -1.09 0.97 4.57
C SER A 36 -0.95 0.47 6.01
N GLY A 37 -0.24 1.19 6.87
CA GLY A 37 -0.10 0.83 8.29
C GLY A 37 -1.41 0.92 9.04
N MET A 38 -2.16 2.01 8.88
CA MET A 38 -3.50 2.15 9.47
C MET A 38 -4.47 1.12 8.87
N GLY A 39 -4.44 0.91 7.56
CA GLY A 39 -5.27 -0.10 6.91
C GLY A 39 -4.99 -1.50 7.47
N ALA A 40 -3.73 -1.93 7.55
CA ALA A 40 -3.35 -3.20 8.14
C ALA A 40 -3.86 -3.32 9.58
N PHE A 41 -3.63 -2.29 10.41
CA PHE A 41 -4.07 -2.29 11.80
C PHE A 41 -5.59 -2.41 11.92
N VAL A 42 -6.35 -1.57 11.22
CA VAL A 42 -7.81 -1.55 11.31
C VAL A 42 -8.41 -2.87 10.83
N PHE A 43 -8.00 -3.36 9.65
CA PHE A 43 -8.56 -4.59 9.10
C PHE A 43 -8.20 -5.82 9.93
N LEU A 44 -6.98 -5.94 10.44
CA LEU A 44 -6.60 -7.03 11.33
C LEU A 44 -7.28 -6.92 12.70
N PHE A 45 -7.44 -5.71 13.22
CA PHE A 45 -8.19 -5.48 14.46
C PHE A 45 -9.65 -5.93 14.32
N VAL A 46 -10.33 -5.50 13.25
CA VAL A 46 -11.71 -5.94 12.97
C VAL A 46 -11.77 -7.46 12.78
N ALA A 47 -10.79 -8.07 12.13
CA ALA A 47 -10.73 -9.53 11.96
C ALA A 47 -10.60 -10.28 13.30
N LEU A 48 -9.80 -9.75 14.24
CA LEU A 48 -9.61 -10.32 15.58
C LEU A 48 -10.90 -10.22 16.41
N PHE A 49 -11.51 -9.06 16.39
CA PHE A 49 -12.69 -8.74 17.20
C PHE A 49 -14.01 -8.87 16.42
N PHE A 50 -14.00 -9.58 15.29
CA PHE A 50 -15.14 -9.70 14.39
C PHE A 50 -16.45 -10.12 15.10
N ASN A 51 -16.34 -11.02 16.07
CA ASN A 51 -17.48 -11.51 16.84
C ASN A 51 -18.04 -10.51 17.87
N LEU A 52 -17.32 -9.43 18.15
CA LEU A 52 -17.77 -8.36 19.06
C LEU A 52 -18.61 -7.29 18.34
N PHE A 53 -18.59 -7.28 17.00
CA PHE A 53 -19.47 -6.43 16.21
C PHE A 53 -20.89 -7.00 16.17
N ASP A 54 -21.54 -7.02 17.34
CA ASP A 54 -22.92 -7.43 17.53
C ASP A 54 -23.88 -6.27 17.19
N GLU A 55 -25.16 -6.59 16.95
CA GLU A 55 -26.20 -5.59 16.63
C GLU A 55 -26.29 -4.46 17.66
N ARG A 56 -25.97 -4.74 18.93
CA ARG A 56 -25.94 -3.74 20.01
C ARG A 56 -24.86 -2.66 19.79
N MET A 57 -23.72 -3.03 19.22
CA MET A 57 -22.65 -2.10 18.92
C MET A 57 -22.98 -1.27 17.67
N LEU A 58 -23.61 -1.94 16.68
CA LEU A 58 -24.03 -1.29 15.45
C LEU A 58 -25.16 -0.27 15.67
N SER A 59 -26.03 -0.48 16.65
CA SER A 59 -27.13 0.44 16.98
C SER A 59 -26.68 1.80 17.56
N GLN A 60 -25.38 1.95 17.88
CA GLN A 60 -24.82 3.22 18.34
C GLN A 60 -24.35 4.15 17.19
N PHE A 61 -24.34 3.63 15.96
CA PHE A 61 -23.99 4.41 14.78
C PHE A 61 -25.22 5.03 14.14
N ASP A 62 -25.03 6.15 13.44
CA ASP A 62 -26.07 6.73 12.59
C ASP A 62 -26.52 5.73 11.51
N GLU A 63 -27.77 5.80 11.07
CA GLU A 63 -28.35 4.85 10.10
C GLU A 63 -27.48 4.65 8.87
N GLN A 64 -26.92 5.72 8.33
CA GLN A 64 -26.04 5.64 7.15
C GLN A 64 -24.72 4.93 7.45
N GLN A 65 -24.12 5.17 8.61
CA GLN A 65 -22.87 4.51 9.04
C GLN A 65 -23.13 3.04 9.37
N MET A 66 -24.26 2.75 9.98
CA MET A 66 -24.68 1.39 10.30
C MET A 66 -24.86 0.54 9.03
N GLU A 67 -25.48 1.09 7.99
CA GLU A 67 -25.68 0.38 6.73
C GLU A 67 -24.35 0.07 6.01
N LEU A 68 -23.47 1.06 5.92
CA LEU A 68 -22.11 0.88 5.36
C LEU A 68 -21.30 -0.14 6.14
N THR A 69 -21.37 -0.10 7.48
CA THR A 69 -20.65 -1.05 8.33
C THR A 69 -21.21 -2.47 8.18
N LYS A 70 -22.53 -2.65 8.13
CA LYS A 70 -23.17 -3.94 7.85
C LYS A 70 -22.76 -4.48 6.48
N GLN A 71 -22.75 -3.63 5.47
CA GLN A 71 -22.30 -4.01 4.13
C GLN A 71 -20.84 -4.49 4.14
N MET A 72 -19.95 -3.79 4.83
CA MET A 72 -18.55 -4.22 4.97
C MET A 72 -18.43 -5.54 5.75
N LEU A 73 -19.18 -5.68 6.85
CA LEU A 73 -19.19 -6.91 7.65
C LEU A 73 -19.76 -8.11 6.89
N SER A 74 -20.61 -7.89 5.88
CA SER A 74 -21.14 -8.97 5.02
C SER A 74 -20.06 -9.72 4.26
N GLY A 75 -18.87 -9.11 4.04
CA GLY A 75 -17.69 -9.78 3.47
C GLY A 75 -17.10 -10.87 4.37
N GLY A 76 -17.52 -10.92 5.63
CA GLY A 76 -17.11 -11.94 6.60
C GLY A 76 -15.68 -11.74 7.11
N ARG A 77 -15.34 -12.50 8.16
CA ARG A 77 -14.02 -12.43 8.81
C ARG A 77 -12.84 -12.64 7.85
N LEU A 78 -13.02 -13.54 6.87
CA LEU A 78 -11.97 -13.85 5.89
C LEU A 78 -11.59 -12.63 5.04
N PHE A 79 -12.56 -11.82 4.65
CA PHE A 79 -12.33 -10.56 3.94
C PHE A 79 -11.41 -9.64 4.74
N PHE A 80 -11.67 -9.46 6.03
CA PHE A 80 -10.85 -8.58 6.88
C PHE A 80 -9.43 -9.12 7.09
N VAL A 81 -9.28 -10.44 7.30
CA VAL A 81 -7.96 -11.07 7.40
C VAL A 81 -7.16 -10.88 6.11
N LEU A 82 -7.76 -11.21 4.96
CA LEU A 82 -7.09 -11.13 3.67
C LEU A 82 -6.68 -9.69 3.35
N THR A 83 -7.62 -8.75 3.52
CA THR A 83 -7.36 -7.33 3.24
C THR A 83 -6.30 -6.76 4.19
N GLY A 84 -6.33 -7.13 5.47
CA GLY A 84 -5.31 -6.74 6.45
C GLY A 84 -3.92 -7.29 6.10
N LEU A 85 -3.82 -8.52 5.63
CA LEU A 85 -2.57 -9.09 5.13
C LEU A 85 -2.07 -8.36 3.86
N LEU A 86 -2.95 -8.04 2.93
CA LEU A 86 -2.60 -7.27 1.74
C LEU A 86 -2.07 -5.87 2.10
N TYR A 87 -2.68 -5.19 3.06
CA TYR A 87 -2.16 -3.92 3.58
C TYR A 87 -0.79 -4.09 4.24
N THR A 88 -0.55 -5.20 4.94
CA THR A 88 0.76 -5.52 5.52
C THR A 88 1.81 -5.73 4.42
N VAL A 89 1.47 -6.45 3.34
CA VAL A 89 2.35 -6.62 2.18
C VAL A 89 2.63 -5.28 1.50
N SER A 90 1.61 -4.43 1.37
CA SER A 90 1.76 -3.06 0.84
C SER A 90 2.73 -2.24 1.70
N PHE A 91 2.59 -2.29 3.02
CA PHE A 91 3.47 -1.62 3.97
C PHE A 91 4.93 -2.08 3.83
N ILE A 92 5.16 -3.41 3.77
CA ILE A 92 6.49 -3.98 3.52
C ILE A 92 7.02 -3.54 2.15
N GLY A 93 6.17 -3.47 1.12
CA GLY A 93 6.53 -2.97 -0.20
C GLY A 93 7.09 -1.56 -0.14
N VAL A 94 6.44 -0.65 0.59
CA VAL A 94 6.93 0.74 0.79
C VAL A 94 8.26 0.76 1.54
N LEU A 95 8.43 -0.09 2.58
CA LEU A 95 9.71 -0.25 3.30
C LEU A 95 10.84 -0.66 2.36
N LEU A 96 10.59 -1.64 1.50
CA LEU A 96 11.58 -2.11 0.53
C LEU A 96 11.93 -1.01 -0.50
N MET A 97 10.94 -0.23 -0.95
CA MET A 97 11.21 0.92 -1.81
C MET A 97 12.02 2.00 -1.10
N TRP A 98 11.74 2.24 0.20
CA TRP A 98 12.53 3.17 1.01
C TRP A 98 14.00 2.76 1.10
N THR A 99 14.28 1.46 1.13
CA THR A 99 15.66 0.91 1.09
C THR A 99 16.22 0.81 -0.33
N GLY A 100 15.52 1.30 -1.35
CA GLY A 100 15.98 1.33 -2.74
C GLY A 100 15.82 0.01 -3.51
N ARG A 101 15.01 -0.94 -3.03
CA ARG A 101 14.81 -2.24 -3.68
C ARG A 101 13.62 -2.21 -4.66
N LYS A 102 13.82 -2.63 -5.90
CA LYS A 102 12.77 -2.74 -6.94
C LYS A 102 11.65 -3.72 -6.56
N ALA A 103 12.00 -4.79 -5.83
CA ALA A 103 11.01 -5.77 -5.36
C ALA A 103 9.87 -5.12 -4.54
N GLY A 104 10.16 -4.01 -3.83
CA GLY A 104 9.16 -3.26 -3.10
C GLY A 104 8.08 -2.67 -3.99
N LEU A 105 8.44 -2.17 -5.18
CA LEU A 105 7.48 -1.63 -6.14
C LEU A 105 6.50 -2.71 -6.63
N HIS A 106 7.00 -3.90 -6.95
CA HIS A 106 6.14 -5.00 -7.39
C HIS A 106 5.21 -5.48 -6.27
N ALA A 107 5.76 -5.68 -5.06
CA ALA A 107 4.98 -6.09 -3.90
C ALA A 107 3.87 -5.06 -3.58
N TYR A 108 4.20 -3.78 -3.56
CA TYR A 108 3.25 -2.69 -3.34
C TYR A 108 2.16 -2.66 -4.42
N SER A 109 2.54 -2.68 -5.70
CA SER A 109 1.59 -2.59 -6.82
C SER A 109 0.62 -3.77 -6.84
N ILE A 110 1.12 -4.99 -6.65
CA ILE A 110 0.28 -6.19 -6.60
C ILE A 110 -0.67 -6.11 -5.41
N ALA A 111 -0.18 -5.76 -4.22
CA ALA A 111 -1.01 -5.63 -3.03
C ALA A 111 -2.12 -4.59 -3.22
N GLN A 112 -1.82 -3.42 -3.79
CA GLN A 112 -2.79 -2.35 -4.02
C GLN A 112 -3.88 -2.77 -5.02
N ILE A 113 -3.51 -3.46 -6.10
CA ILE A 113 -4.49 -3.99 -7.06
C ILE A 113 -5.38 -5.04 -6.38
N CYS A 114 -4.80 -5.94 -5.58
CA CYS A 114 -5.58 -6.94 -4.85
C CYS A 114 -6.52 -6.31 -3.82
N ILE A 115 -6.09 -5.27 -3.09
CA ILE A 115 -6.93 -4.51 -2.14
C ILE A 115 -8.11 -3.88 -2.87
N LEU A 116 -7.91 -3.36 -4.08
CA LEU A 116 -8.96 -2.76 -4.88
C LEU A 116 -10.01 -3.77 -5.34
N ILE A 117 -9.58 -5.00 -5.65
CA ILE A 117 -10.45 -6.08 -6.16
C ILE A 117 -11.13 -6.83 -5.00
N ALA A 118 -10.49 -6.93 -3.84
CA ALA A 118 -10.99 -7.71 -2.71
C ALA A 118 -12.45 -7.39 -2.32
N PRO A 119 -12.89 -6.14 -2.19
CA PRO A 119 -14.30 -5.84 -1.88
C PRO A 119 -15.27 -6.40 -2.91
N MET A 120 -14.91 -6.36 -4.21
CA MET A 120 -15.77 -6.87 -5.28
C MET A 120 -15.96 -8.40 -5.21
N LEU A 121 -14.98 -9.11 -4.67
CA LEU A 121 -15.03 -10.57 -4.56
C LEU A 121 -15.80 -11.03 -3.33
N PHE A 122 -15.73 -10.27 -2.25
CA PHE A 122 -16.27 -10.68 -0.94
C PHE A 122 -17.60 -9.99 -0.59
N ILE A 123 -17.87 -8.82 -1.13
CA ILE A 123 -19.03 -8.01 -0.80
C ILE A 123 -19.91 -7.87 -2.04
N LYS A 124 -21.12 -8.41 -1.93
CA LYS A 124 -22.09 -8.35 -3.01
C LYS A 124 -22.53 -6.91 -3.27
N ASP A 125 -22.66 -6.54 -4.55
CA ASP A 125 -23.15 -5.24 -5.01
C ASP A 125 -22.33 -4.02 -4.52
N MET A 126 -21.06 -4.22 -4.12
CA MET A 126 -20.20 -3.11 -3.75
C MET A 126 -19.64 -2.41 -5.01
N PRO A 127 -19.99 -1.15 -5.25
CA PRO A 127 -19.48 -0.42 -6.41
C PRO A 127 -17.98 -0.16 -6.25
N VAL A 128 -17.27 -0.24 -7.37
CA VAL A 128 -15.85 0.18 -7.39
C VAL A 128 -15.76 1.67 -7.06
N SER A 129 -15.04 1.99 -6.00
CA SER A 129 -14.79 3.38 -5.64
C SER A 129 -13.83 4.01 -6.66
N PHE A 130 -14.38 4.79 -7.59
CA PHE A 130 -13.60 5.49 -8.62
C PHE A 130 -12.45 6.33 -8.05
N PRO A 131 -12.63 7.09 -6.94
CA PRO A 131 -11.53 7.79 -6.29
C PRO A 131 -10.39 6.86 -5.83
N ASN A 132 -10.71 5.68 -5.31
CA ASN A 132 -9.69 4.71 -4.88
C ASN A 132 -8.89 4.16 -6.06
N VAL A 133 -9.54 3.91 -7.20
CA VAL A 133 -8.88 3.49 -8.44
C VAL A 133 -7.89 4.55 -8.92
N MET A 134 -8.34 5.81 -8.98
CA MET A 134 -7.49 6.92 -9.40
C MET A 134 -6.31 7.13 -8.47
N LEU A 135 -6.55 7.06 -7.16
CA LEU A 135 -5.50 7.20 -6.16
C LEU A 135 -4.46 6.08 -6.30
N THR A 136 -4.91 4.83 -6.39
CA THR A 136 -4.03 3.66 -6.59
C THR A 136 -3.20 3.79 -7.87
N ALA A 137 -3.84 4.17 -8.98
CA ALA A 137 -3.15 4.38 -10.25
C ALA A 137 -2.10 5.50 -10.16
N ALA A 138 -2.45 6.62 -9.51
CA ALA A 138 -1.53 7.75 -9.32
C ALA A 138 -0.29 7.36 -8.49
N TYR A 139 -0.47 6.59 -7.41
CA TYR A 139 0.64 6.11 -6.59
C TYR A 139 1.52 5.10 -7.34
N ILE A 140 0.93 4.12 -8.02
CA ILE A 140 1.68 3.15 -8.84
C ILE A 140 2.46 3.87 -9.93
N TRP A 141 1.83 4.81 -10.64
CA TRP A 141 2.49 5.63 -11.67
C TRP A 141 3.62 6.48 -11.08
N GLY A 142 3.38 7.14 -9.94
CA GLY A 142 4.39 7.92 -9.24
C GLY A 142 5.60 7.07 -8.87
N TYR A 143 5.41 5.92 -8.23
CA TYR A 143 6.51 5.03 -7.86
C TYR A 143 7.24 4.43 -9.05
N THR A 144 6.52 4.10 -10.13
CA THR A 144 7.14 3.59 -11.38
C THR A 144 8.07 4.64 -12.01
N SER A 145 7.71 5.91 -11.93
CA SER A 145 8.56 7.01 -12.42
C SER A 145 9.91 7.09 -11.68
N TYR A 146 9.96 6.61 -10.43
CA TYR A 146 11.20 6.53 -9.64
C TYR A 146 11.90 5.17 -9.74
N SER A 147 11.34 4.19 -10.45
CA SER A 147 11.88 2.82 -10.54
C SER A 147 13.31 2.74 -11.07
N LYS A 148 13.72 3.69 -11.91
CA LYS A 148 15.10 3.82 -12.45
C LYS A 148 16.16 4.12 -11.38
N TYR A 149 15.75 4.58 -10.20
CA TYR A 149 16.65 4.91 -9.10
C TYR A 149 16.77 3.78 -8.07
N PHE A 150 15.98 2.72 -8.21
CA PHE A 150 16.07 1.56 -7.34
C PHE A 150 17.11 0.57 -7.88
N SER A 151 17.89 -0.03 -6.97
CA SER A 151 18.81 -1.13 -7.28
C SER A 151 18.05 -2.48 -7.32
N HIS A 152 18.67 -3.46 -7.93
CA HIS A 152 18.14 -4.84 -8.01
C HIS A 152 17.99 -5.47 -6.62
#